data_ffd5629b21932f68e5d22806805eabb9
#
_entry.id   ffd5629b21932f68e5d22806805eabb9
#
_cell.length_a   1.000
_cell.length_b   1.000
_cell.length_c   1.000
_cell.angle_alpha   90.00
_cell.angle_beta   90.00
_cell.angle_gamma   90.00
#
_symmetry.space_group_name_H-M   'P 1'
#
loop_
_entity.id
_entity.type
_entity.pdbx_description
1 polymer ?
#
loop_
_entity_poly.entity_id
_entity_poly.type
_entity_poly.pdbx_seq_one_letter_code
_entity_poly.pdbx_strand_id
1 'polypeptide(L)'
;MMQSTPLIEKTRNYTMKRGSIPEIFGEGPDFDKDNLMSYDKQVRNIYHLWLIDEIGEAKNFLKWFDILQSATEEDLVIIHINCWGGDVMTAVQIITQIKTCQAQVVCQIESACCSAATMIALACDGLICYMHGYMMIHTSSGFTFGKQSDIKKEEEFYNKWLETFFNETYKHFLTKREIDSILDGHDMWLVADDVVARFKKRVDIINRENARAKKEHLKQIKSFMSNIQNNPATVDGKPEEEGTESKKKSDEKKKKPAKTHKKSGKDTEVK
;
A
#
# COMPACT_ATOMS: atom_id res chain seq x y z
N MET A 1 19.83 -17.74 14.12
CA MET A 1 18.74 -16.87 14.57
C MET A 1 17.43 -17.58 14.26
N MET A 2 16.63 -17.87 15.29
CA MET A 2 15.27 -18.40 15.06
C MET A 2 14.42 -17.26 14.50
N GLN A 3 13.96 -17.42 13.25
CA GLN A 3 12.99 -16.50 12.67
C GLN A 3 11.68 -16.67 13.44
N SER A 4 11.18 -15.59 14.07
CA SER A 4 9.88 -15.62 14.75
C SER A 4 8.78 -15.76 13.70
N THR A 5 8.03 -16.85 13.76
CA THR A 5 6.82 -17.00 12.94
C THR A 5 5.77 -16.04 13.47
N PRO A 6 5.10 -15.24 12.62
CA PRO A 6 4.03 -14.34 13.07
C PRO A 6 2.94 -15.09 13.82
N LEU A 7 2.58 -14.61 15.01
CA LEU A 7 1.49 -15.16 15.80
C LEU A 7 0.14 -14.67 15.26
N ILE A 8 -0.85 -15.55 15.29
CA ILE A 8 -2.21 -15.28 14.82
C ILE A 8 -3.19 -15.83 15.84
N GLU A 9 -4.13 -15.00 16.27
CA GLU A 9 -5.23 -15.40 17.13
C GLU A 9 -6.57 -14.95 16.51
N LYS A 10 -7.58 -15.77 16.61
CA LYS A 10 -8.94 -15.48 16.16
C LYS A 10 -9.91 -15.56 17.33
N THR A 11 -10.54 -14.44 17.66
CA THR A 11 -11.63 -14.38 18.63
C THR A 11 -12.98 -14.29 17.91
N ARG A 12 -13.96 -15.09 18.33
CA ARG A 12 -15.32 -15.11 17.74
C ARG A 12 -16.29 -14.34 18.63
N ASN A 13 -17.20 -13.59 17.99
CA ASN A 13 -18.36 -12.95 18.63
C ASN A 13 -18.01 -11.90 19.70
N TYR A 14 -17.25 -10.88 19.31
CA TYR A 14 -17.11 -9.72 20.15
C TYR A 14 -18.12 -8.64 19.75
N THR A 15 -19.04 -8.32 20.65
CA THR A 15 -19.88 -7.13 20.51
C THR A 15 -19.18 -6.00 21.27
N MET A 16 -18.46 -5.12 20.57
CA MET A 16 -17.94 -3.93 21.19
C MET A 16 -19.10 -2.96 21.45
N LYS A 17 -19.46 -2.80 22.71
CA LYS A 17 -20.37 -1.72 23.11
C LYS A 17 -19.59 -0.38 23.05
N ARG A 18 -20.26 0.65 22.55
CA ARG A 18 -19.77 2.05 22.65
C ARG A 18 -19.30 2.30 24.07
N GLY A 19 -18.00 2.52 24.29
CA GLY A 19 -17.43 2.75 25.64
C GLY A 19 -16.65 1.60 26.25
N SER A 20 -16.47 0.44 25.58
CA SER A 20 -15.68 -0.68 26.09
C SER A 20 -14.24 -0.73 25.54
N ILE A 21 -13.63 0.42 25.31
CA ILE A 21 -12.17 0.48 25.38
C ILE A 21 -11.87 0.31 26.88
N PRO A 22 -11.03 -0.69 27.26
CA PRO A 22 -10.70 -0.85 28.67
C PRO A 22 -10.22 0.49 29.24
N GLU A 23 -10.67 0.84 30.44
CA GLU A 23 -10.23 2.01 31.25
C GLU A 23 -8.72 1.99 31.57
N ILE A 24 -7.94 1.23 30.82
CA ILE A 24 -6.47 1.13 30.87
C ILE A 24 -5.81 2.42 30.37
N PHE A 25 -6.55 3.24 29.60
CA PHE A 25 -6.11 4.58 29.24
C PHE A 25 -6.50 5.52 30.37
N GLY A 26 -5.53 5.73 31.29
CA GLY A 26 -5.64 6.82 32.26
C GLY A 26 -6.07 8.11 31.55
N GLU A 27 -6.79 8.99 32.25
CA GLU A 27 -7.23 10.29 31.77
C GLU A 27 -6.05 11.07 31.15
N GLY A 28 -5.73 10.75 29.91
CA GLY A 28 -4.84 11.53 29.05
C GLY A 28 -5.64 12.70 28.49
N PRO A 29 -4.98 13.80 28.07
CA PRO A 29 -5.66 15.01 27.63
C PRO A 29 -6.61 14.69 26.49
N ASP A 30 -7.91 14.90 26.73
CA ASP A 30 -9.04 14.87 25.81
C ASP A 30 -8.88 13.94 24.60
N PHE A 31 -8.96 12.63 24.86
CA PHE A 31 -9.31 11.68 23.83
C PHE A 31 -10.75 12.02 23.40
N ASP A 32 -10.86 12.69 22.27
CA ASP A 32 -12.14 12.99 21.63
C ASP A 32 -12.82 11.67 21.29
N LYS A 33 -13.70 11.21 22.19
CA LYS A 33 -14.45 9.94 22.09
C LYS A 33 -15.30 9.86 20.83
N ASP A 34 -15.53 11.00 20.15
CA ASP A 34 -16.31 11.09 18.93
C ASP A 34 -15.49 10.83 17.67
N ASN A 35 -14.15 10.80 17.77
CA ASN A 35 -13.23 10.47 16.66
C ASN A 35 -12.60 9.08 16.75
N LEU A 36 -12.77 8.36 17.83
CA LEU A 36 -12.60 6.94 17.87
C LEU A 36 -13.79 6.35 17.11
N MET A 37 -13.54 5.91 15.89
CA MET A 37 -14.43 5.18 14.99
C MET A 37 -15.71 4.71 15.68
N SER A 38 -16.87 5.15 15.21
CA SER A 38 -18.16 4.68 15.71
C SER A 38 -18.28 3.18 15.38
N TYR A 39 -17.87 2.33 16.30
CA TYR A 39 -18.09 0.88 16.24
C TYR A 39 -19.56 0.56 16.53
N ASP A 40 -20.49 1.21 15.84
CA ASP A 40 -21.91 0.86 15.88
C ASP A 40 -22.20 -0.41 15.03
N LYS A 41 -21.18 -0.94 14.35
CA LYS A 41 -21.27 -2.14 13.55
C LYS A 41 -20.95 -3.36 14.43
N GLN A 42 -21.81 -4.37 14.44
CA GLN A 42 -21.49 -5.66 15.05
C GLN A 42 -20.32 -6.28 14.30
N VAL A 43 -19.16 -6.38 14.95
CA VAL A 43 -17.99 -7.04 14.39
C VAL A 43 -18.21 -8.55 14.44
N ARG A 44 -18.13 -9.22 13.30
CA ARG A 44 -18.34 -10.67 13.18
C ARG A 44 -17.15 -11.46 13.68
N ASN A 45 -15.95 -11.08 13.24
CA ASN A 45 -14.70 -11.69 13.70
C ASN A 45 -13.67 -10.61 13.97
N ILE A 46 -12.81 -10.85 14.98
CA ILE A 46 -11.61 -10.05 15.20
C ILE A 46 -10.41 -10.94 14.95
N TYR A 47 -9.52 -10.50 14.07
CA TYR A 47 -8.27 -11.18 13.79
C TYR A 47 -7.13 -10.39 14.43
N HIS A 48 -6.31 -11.05 15.22
CA HIS A 48 -5.10 -10.49 15.82
C HIS A 48 -3.88 -10.98 15.07
N LEU A 49 -3.08 -10.05 14.54
CA LEU A 49 -1.84 -10.31 13.82
C LEU A 49 -0.70 -9.64 14.59
N TRP A 50 0.36 -10.38 14.91
CA TRP A 50 1.48 -9.85 15.69
C TRP A 50 2.72 -9.67 14.84
N LEU A 51 3.16 -8.41 14.69
CA LEU A 51 4.41 -8.03 14.08
C LEU A 51 5.45 -7.80 15.17
N ILE A 52 6.27 -8.82 15.42
CA ILE A 52 7.21 -8.86 16.53
C ILE A 52 8.63 -9.00 15.98
N ASP A 53 9.58 -8.36 16.67
CA ASP A 53 11.01 -8.38 16.41
C ASP A 53 11.38 -7.79 15.04
N GLU A 54 11.38 -8.58 13.96
CA GLU A 54 11.86 -8.18 12.65
C GLU A 54 10.94 -8.67 11.52
N ILE A 55 10.80 -7.85 10.48
CA ILE A 55 10.11 -8.23 9.25
C ILE A 55 11.04 -9.12 8.44
N GLY A 56 10.77 -10.42 8.44
CA GLY A 56 11.50 -11.39 7.65
C GLY A 56 10.93 -11.55 6.23
N GLU A 57 11.22 -12.72 5.63
CA GLU A 57 10.77 -13.06 4.28
C GLU A 57 9.24 -13.15 4.16
N ALA A 58 8.70 -12.76 3.02
CA ALA A 58 7.26 -12.74 2.74
C ALA A 58 6.55 -14.08 2.96
N LYS A 59 7.24 -15.21 2.74
CA LYS A 59 6.70 -16.54 3.01
C LYS A 59 6.23 -16.77 4.44
N ASN A 60 6.79 -16.03 5.41
CA ASN A 60 6.41 -16.11 6.82
C ASN A 60 5.05 -15.46 7.09
N PHE A 61 4.54 -14.65 6.16
CA PHE A 61 3.30 -13.88 6.28
C PHE A 61 2.14 -14.44 5.45
N LEU A 62 2.26 -15.64 4.85
CA LEU A 62 1.21 -16.22 4.01
C LEU A 62 -0.15 -16.30 4.72
N LYS A 63 -0.17 -16.67 6.01
CA LYS A 63 -1.41 -16.69 6.81
C LYS A 63 -2.01 -15.30 7.03
N TRP A 64 -1.17 -14.27 7.12
CA TRP A 64 -1.64 -12.89 7.17
C TRP A 64 -2.31 -12.51 5.85
N PHE A 65 -1.70 -12.89 4.74
CA PHE A 65 -2.25 -12.62 3.41
C PHE A 65 -3.60 -13.32 3.23
N ASP A 66 -3.73 -14.59 3.65
CA ASP A 66 -4.99 -15.31 3.61
C ASP A 66 -6.09 -14.60 4.42
N ILE A 67 -5.77 -14.11 5.62
CA ILE A 67 -6.71 -13.36 6.47
C ILE A 67 -7.08 -12.03 5.82
N LEU A 68 -6.10 -11.22 5.40
CA LEU A 68 -6.33 -9.90 4.80
C LEU A 68 -7.13 -9.99 3.50
N GLN A 69 -6.96 -11.06 2.72
CA GLN A 69 -7.72 -11.30 1.49
C GLN A 69 -9.13 -11.82 1.73
N SER A 70 -9.36 -12.60 2.80
CA SER A 70 -10.64 -13.23 3.09
C SER A 70 -11.52 -12.46 4.07
N ALA A 71 -10.96 -11.51 4.82
CA ALA A 71 -11.70 -10.70 5.77
C ALA A 71 -12.68 -9.77 5.04
N THR A 72 -13.90 -9.67 5.58
CA THR A 72 -15.00 -8.91 5.00
C THR A 72 -15.20 -7.57 5.72
N GLU A 73 -16.06 -6.71 5.18
CA GLU A 73 -16.42 -5.44 5.84
C GLU A 73 -16.98 -5.60 7.26
N GLU A 74 -17.48 -6.80 7.63
CA GLU A 74 -18.00 -7.10 8.95
C GLU A 74 -16.92 -7.52 9.95
N ASP A 75 -15.69 -7.70 9.49
CA ASP A 75 -14.55 -8.15 10.30
C ASP A 75 -13.67 -6.97 10.73
N LEU A 76 -12.87 -7.19 11.75
CA LEU A 76 -11.84 -6.28 12.24
C LEU A 76 -10.49 -7.00 12.26
N VAL A 77 -9.46 -6.39 11.71
CA VAL A 77 -8.09 -6.89 11.80
C VAL A 77 -7.29 -5.95 12.68
N ILE A 78 -6.65 -6.48 13.71
CA ILE A 78 -5.77 -5.73 14.62
C ILE A 78 -4.35 -6.22 14.43
N ILE A 79 -3.46 -5.31 14.07
CA ILE A 79 -2.02 -5.58 13.93
C ILE A 79 -1.32 -5.03 15.15
N HIS A 80 -0.77 -5.93 15.99
CA HIS A 80 0.03 -5.59 17.15
C HIS A 80 1.48 -5.41 16.73
N ILE A 81 2.08 -4.28 17.08
CA ILE A 81 3.44 -3.92 16.60
C ILE A 81 4.38 -3.73 17.79
N ASN A 82 5.42 -4.57 17.80
CA ASN A 82 6.64 -4.41 18.57
C ASN A 82 7.81 -4.87 17.69
N CYS A 83 8.23 -4.04 16.72
CA CYS A 83 9.06 -4.45 15.59
C CYS A 83 10.10 -3.38 15.23
N TRP A 84 11.34 -3.82 15.02
CA TRP A 84 12.46 -2.97 14.62
C TRP A 84 12.52 -2.67 13.12
N GLY A 85 11.61 -3.23 12.33
CA GLY A 85 11.61 -3.13 10.87
C GLY A 85 12.16 -4.40 10.22
N GLY A 86 12.78 -4.29 9.07
CA GLY A 86 13.34 -5.41 8.33
C GLY A 86 13.09 -5.33 6.83
N ASP A 87 12.73 -6.45 6.18
CA ASP A 87 12.60 -6.53 4.72
C ASP A 87 11.53 -5.57 4.17
N VAL A 88 11.98 -4.58 3.40
CA VAL A 88 11.12 -3.54 2.83
C VAL A 88 10.17 -4.11 1.78
N MET A 89 10.58 -5.10 0.99
CA MET A 89 9.73 -5.68 -0.06
C MET A 89 8.61 -6.50 0.55
N THR A 90 8.88 -7.21 1.62
CA THR A 90 7.84 -7.88 2.44
C THR A 90 6.88 -6.86 3.06
N ALA A 91 7.40 -5.75 3.59
CA ALA A 91 6.55 -4.68 4.11
C ALA A 91 5.65 -4.07 3.03
N VAL A 92 6.15 -3.82 1.82
CA VAL A 92 5.36 -3.35 0.67
C VAL A 92 4.26 -4.34 0.32
N GLN A 93 4.55 -5.64 0.35
CA GLN A 93 3.54 -6.66 0.11
C GLN A 93 2.45 -6.66 1.19
N ILE A 94 2.82 -6.57 2.47
CA ILE A 94 1.87 -6.45 3.58
C ILE A 94 1.01 -5.19 3.41
N ILE A 95 1.62 -4.04 3.10
CA ILE A 95 0.91 -2.77 2.84
C ILE A 95 -0.11 -2.93 1.71
N THR A 96 0.26 -3.63 0.63
CA THR A 96 -0.65 -3.90 -0.49
C THR A 96 -1.86 -4.72 -0.03
N GLN A 97 -1.65 -5.75 0.79
CA GLN A 97 -2.74 -6.56 1.33
C GLN A 97 -3.64 -5.76 2.28
N ILE A 98 -3.07 -4.91 3.14
CA ILE A 98 -3.84 -4.00 4.00
C ILE A 98 -4.71 -3.06 3.15
N LYS A 99 -4.15 -2.44 2.10
CA LYS A 99 -4.86 -1.49 1.24
C LYS A 99 -5.99 -2.11 0.41
N THR A 100 -5.91 -3.41 0.14
CA THR A 100 -6.94 -4.16 -0.61
C THR A 100 -7.90 -4.93 0.28
N CYS A 101 -7.65 -4.99 1.59
CA CYS A 101 -8.51 -5.63 2.57
C CYS A 101 -9.87 -4.91 2.65
N GLN A 102 -10.97 -5.67 2.68
CA GLN A 102 -12.31 -5.13 2.87
C GLN A 102 -12.64 -4.84 4.33
N ALA A 103 -12.00 -5.59 5.26
CA ALA A 103 -12.14 -5.35 6.68
C ALA A 103 -11.40 -4.09 7.09
N GLN A 104 -11.85 -3.50 8.19
CA GLN A 104 -11.12 -2.43 8.83
C GLN A 104 -9.84 -2.98 9.46
N VAL A 105 -8.70 -2.35 9.17
CA VAL A 105 -7.40 -2.73 9.72
C VAL A 105 -6.90 -1.64 10.66
N VAL A 106 -6.66 -2.01 11.93
CA VAL A 106 -6.14 -1.10 12.97
C VAL A 106 -4.80 -1.60 13.47
N CYS A 107 -3.81 -0.73 13.58
CA CYS A 107 -2.57 -1.10 14.24
C CYS A 107 -2.52 -0.61 15.69
N GLN A 108 -1.87 -1.39 16.54
CA GLN A 108 -1.57 -1.08 17.94
C GLN A 108 -0.06 -1.12 18.14
N ILE A 109 0.54 0.04 18.35
CA ILE A 109 1.97 0.15 18.65
C ILE A 109 2.13 -0.06 20.15
N GLU A 110 2.61 -1.25 20.51
CA GLU A 110 2.76 -1.65 21.92
C GLU A 110 4.09 -1.23 22.52
N SER A 111 5.14 -1.15 21.68
CA SER A 111 6.48 -0.73 22.07
C SER A 111 7.19 -0.12 20.86
N ALA A 112 8.17 -0.80 20.27
CA ALA A 112 8.91 -0.33 19.10
C ALA A 112 8.10 -0.44 17.81
N CYS A 113 8.07 0.63 17.01
CA CYS A 113 7.62 0.62 15.64
C CYS A 113 8.67 1.35 14.81
N CYS A 114 9.61 0.60 14.23
CA CYS A 114 10.79 1.19 13.60
C CYS A 114 10.88 0.85 12.11
N SER A 115 11.49 1.75 11.33
CA SER A 115 11.84 1.50 9.93
C SER A 115 10.63 1.02 9.11
N ALA A 116 10.73 -0.08 8.38
CA ALA A 116 9.66 -0.64 7.56
C ALA A 116 8.35 -0.92 8.33
N ALA A 117 8.40 -1.17 9.66
CA ALA A 117 7.21 -1.36 10.48
C ALA A 117 6.36 -0.08 10.57
N THR A 118 6.97 1.12 10.51
CA THR A 118 6.25 2.40 10.51
C THR A 118 5.40 2.56 9.25
N MET A 119 5.87 2.04 8.12
CA MET A 119 5.16 2.07 6.85
C MET A 119 3.91 1.19 6.90
N ILE A 120 4.01 0.01 7.52
CA ILE A 120 2.87 -0.89 7.76
C ILE A 120 1.85 -0.21 8.69
N ALA A 121 2.29 0.38 9.79
CA ALA A 121 1.43 1.10 10.72
C ALA A 121 0.65 2.24 10.02
N LEU A 122 1.31 3.01 9.17
CA LEU A 122 0.70 4.11 8.41
C LEU A 122 -0.19 3.65 7.24
N ALA A 123 -0.15 2.38 6.88
CA ALA A 123 -1.06 1.81 5.87
C ALA A 123 -2.40 1.40 6.45
N CYS A 124 -2.50 1.24 7.78
CA CYS A 124 -3.72 0.86 8.48
C CYS A 124 -4.75 2.02 8.49
N ASP A 125 -6.04 1.66 8.66
CA ASP A 125 -7.15 2.62 8.74
C ASP A 125 -7.18 3.36 10.07
N GLY A 126 -6.69 2.72 11.14
CA GLY A 126 -6.59 3.27 12.48
C GLY A 126 -5.26 2.96 13.14
N LEU A 127 -4.86 3.81 14.08
CA LEU A 127 -3.62 3.67 14.82
C LEU A 127 -3.84 4.01 16.29
N ILE A 128 -3.40 3.10 17.16
CA ILE A 128 -3.28 3.29 18.60
C ILE A 128 -1.79 3.20 18.93
N CYS A 129 -1.27 4.14 19.66
CA CYS A 129 0.09 4.07 20.21
C CYS A 129 -0.01 4.12 21.75
N TYR A 130 0.45 3.05 22.41
CA TYR A 130 0.46 3.01 23.85
C TYR A 130 1.49 3.98 24.43
N MET A 131 1.32 4.40 25.67
CA MET A 131 2.08 5.47 26.33
C MET A 131 3.61 5.34 26.20
N HIS A 132 4.13 4.12 26.19
CA HIS A 132 5.56 3.84 26.03
C HIS A 132 5.95 3.39 24.63
N GLY A 133 4.98 3.39 23.70
CA GLY A 133 5.24 3.12 22.29
C GLY A 133 5.95 4.29 21.62
N TYR A 134 6.71 4.00 20.57
CA TYR A 134 7.43 5.01 19.81
C TYR A 134 7.60 4.58 18.35
N MET A 135 7.84 5.55 17.48
CA MET A 135 8.26 5.31 16.10
C MET A 135 9.67 5.79 15.85
N MET A 136 10.42 5.03 15.04
CA MET A 136 11.70 5.49 14.49
C MET A 136 11.65 5.34 12.97
N ILE A 137 11.82 6.45 12.28
CA ILE A 137 11.76 6.54 10.83
C ILE A 137 13.14 6.91 10.31
N HIS A 138 13.67 6.09 9.41
CA HIS A 138 14.95 6.31 8.77
C HIS A 138 14.90 5.84 7.32
N THR A 139 15.90 6.25 6.51
CA THR A 139 16.07 5.71 5.17
C THR A 139 16.55 4.26 5.22
N SER A 140 16.26 3.49 4.19
CA SER A 140 16.73 2.11 4.13
C SER A 140 18.24 2.06 3.92
N SER A 141 18.92 1.20 4.67
CA SER A 141 20.30 0.80 4.39
C SER A 141 20.27 -0.51 3.60
N GLY A 142 20.90 -0.55 2.44
CA GLY A 142 20.98 -1.76 1.60
C GLY A 142 22.41 -1.98 1.12
N PHE A 143 22.76 -3.25 0.90
CA PHE A 143 23.98 -3.65 0.22
C PHE A 143 23.60 -4.21 -1.14
N THR A 144 24.24 -3.69 -2.19
CA THR A 144 24.10 -4.20 -3.55
C THR A 144 25.36 -4.95 -3.94
N PHE A 145 25.22 -6.20 -4.43
CA PHE A 145 26.32 -7.01 -4.93
C PHE A 145 26.15 -7.25 -6.42
N GLY A 146 27.21 -7.03 -7.21
CA GLY A 146 27.16 -7.28 -8.65
C GLY A 146 28.30 -6.62 -9.44
N LYS A 147 28.15 -6.58 -10.76
CA LYS A 147 29.06 -5.81 -11.62
C LYS A 147 28.83 -4.32 -11.42
N GLN A 148 29.88 -3.52 -11.38
CA GLN A 148 29.84 -2.10 -11.09
C GLN A 148 28.87 -1.29 -12.00
N SER A 149 28.67 -1.73 -13.24
CA SER A 149 27.71 -1.14 -14.18
C SER A 149 26.26 -1.42 -13.82
N ASP A 150 25.99 -2.60 -13.26
CA ASP A 150 24.66 -3.04 -12.91
C ASP A 150 24.27 -2.47 -11.54
N ILE A 151 25.22 -2.41 -10.60
CA ILE A 151 25.09 -1.77 -9.29
C ILE A 151 24.58 -0.32 -9.43
N LYS A 152 25.19 0.48 -10.32
CA LYS A 152 24.77 1.88 -10.52
C LYS A 152 23.32 1.99 -11.00
N LYS A 153 22.90 1.15 -11.94
CA LYS A 153 21.54 1.17 -12.48
C LYS A 153 20.50 0.74 -11.44
N GLU A 154 20.83 -0.29 -10.68
CA GLU A 154 19.98 -0.77 -9.59
C GLU A 154 19.86 0.28 -8.49
N GLU A 155 20.97 0.94 -8.13
CA GLU A 155 20.99 2.00 -7.14
C GLU A 155 20.17 3.24 -7.60
N GLU A 156 20.33 3.67 -8.84
CA GLU A 156 19.54 4.78 -9.41
C GLU A 156 18.05 4.46 -9.42
N PHE A 157 17.67 3.22 -9.82
CA PHE A 157 16.29 2.76 -9.81
C PHE A 157 15.74 2.70 -8.38
N TYR A 158 16.50 2.07 -7.47
CA TYR A 158 16.09 1.87 -6.08
C TYR A 158 15.91 3.20 -5.34
N ASN A 159 16.85 4.14 -5.51
CA ASN A 159 16.77 5.46 -4.90
C ASN A 159 15.55 6.24 -5.39
N LYS A 160 15.26 6.24 -6.69
CA LYS A 160 14.08 6.88 -7.25
C LYS A 160 12.78 6.23 -6.76
N TRP A 161 12.74 4.90 -6.72
CA TRP A 161 11.61 4.15 -6.22
C TRP A 161 11.38 4.44 -4.73
N LEU A 162 12.45 4.39 -3.93
CA LEU A 162 12.41 4.66 -2.49
C LEU A 162 11.93 6.08 -2.20
N GLU A 163 12.44 7.09 -2.91
CA GLU A 163 11.99 8.47 -2.76
C GLU A 163 10.49 8.62 -3.02
N THR A 164 10.00 8.01 -4.10
CA THR A 164 8.57 8.02 -4.43
C THR A 164 7.76 7.33 -3.36
N PHE A 165 8.16 6.12 -2.97
CA PHE A 165 7.49 5.32 -1.95
C PHE A 165 7.46 6.02 -0.59
N PHE A 166 8.58 6.65 -0.20
CA PHE A 166 8.70 7.41 1.04
C PHE A 166 7.75 8.61 1.05
N ASN A 167 7.78 9.42 -0.01
CA ASN A 167 6.91 10.59 -0.14
C ASN A 167 5.41 10.19 -0.07
N GLU A 168 5.01 9.10 -0.70
CA GLU A 168 3.62 8.62 -0.66
C GLU A 168 3.24 8.05 0.72
N THR A 169 4.10 7.24 1.31
CA THR A 169 3.85 6.58 2.59
C THR A 169 3.73 7.57 3.74
N TYR A 170 4.63 8.55 3.81
CA TYR A 170 4.64 9.53 4.90
C TYR A 170 3.88 10.82 4.58
N LYS A 171 3.22 10.90 3.43
CA LYS A 171 2.39 12.04 3.05
C LYS A 171 1.39 12.39 4.16
N HIS A 172 1.32 13.67 4.53
CA HIS A 172 0.47 14.23 5.59
C HIS A 172 0.82 13.78 7.03
N PHE A 173 1.66 12.77 7.20
CA PHE A 173 2.20 12.37 8.51
C PHE A 173 3.47 13.16 8.85
N LEU A 174 4.36 13.29 7.87
CA LEU A 174 5.55 14.11 7.93
C LEU A 174 5.43 15.36 7.04
N THR A 175 6.16 16.41 7.37
CA THR A 175 6.37 17.55 6.49
C THR A 175 7.39 17.21 5.40
N LYS A 176 7.36 17.91 4.28
CA LYS A 176 8.36 17.70 3.20
C LYS A 176 9.79 17.87 3.71
N ARG A 177 10.03 18.85 4.59
CA ARG A 177 11.34 19.11 5.19
C ARG A 177 11.84 17.94 6.04
N GLU A 178 10.94 17.29 6.80
CA GLU A 178 11.25 16.09 7.59
C GLU A 178 11.57 14.90 6.67
N ILE A 179 10.80 14.70 5.61
CA ILE A 179 11.05 13.65 4.62
C ILE A 179 12.42 13.85 3.98
N ASP A 180 12.73 15.07 3.52
CA ASP A 180 14.03 15.37 2.90
C ASP A 180 15.18 15.13 3.87
N SER A 181 15.04 15.52 5.15
CA SER A 181 16.04 15.26 6.19
C SER A 181 16.27 13.76 6.41
N ILE A 182 15.20 12.95 6.37
CA ILE A 182 15.33 11.49 6.53
C ILE A 182 16.02 10.88 5.30
N LEU A 183 15.68 11.33 4.10
CA LEU A 183 16.33 10.87 2.86
C LEU A 183 17.80 11.27 2.81
N ASP A 184 18.19 12.37 3.48
CA ASP A 184 19.58 12.81 3.68
C ASP A 184 20.30 12.01 4.79
N GLY A 185 19.65 11.01 5.41
CA GLY A 185 20.24 10.08 6.37
C GLY A 185 20.07 10.44 7.85
N HIS A 186 19.12 11.31 8.20
CA HIS A 186 18.82 11.65 9.59
C HIS A 186 17.66 10.80 10.11
N ASP A 187 17.86 10.15 11.25
CA ASP A 187 16.80 9.37 11.89
C ASP A 187 15.80 10.28 12.60
N MET A 188 14.52 9.94 12.51
CA MET A 188 13.45 10.64 13.19
C MET A 188 12.80 9.76 14.25
N TRP A 189 12.79 10.21 15.50
CA TRP A 189 12.21 9.53 16.65
C TRP A 189 10.97 10.28 17.12
N LEU A 190 9.86 9.55 17.28
CA LEU A 190 8.57 10.10 17.70
C LEU A 190 8.06 9.31 18.90
N VAL A 191 7.72 10.01 19.98
CA VAL A 191 7.02 9.43 21.13
C VAL A 191 5.52 9.27 20.84
N ALA A 192 4.82 8.52 21.68
CA ALA A 192 3.41 8.15 21.47
C ALA A 192 2.50 9.35 21.14
N ASP A 193 2.61 10.44 21.90
CA ASP A 193 1.76 11.63 21.70
C ASP A 193 1.98 12.27 20.32
N ASP A 194 3.24 12.36 19.87
CA ASP A 194 3.56 12.87 18.55
C ASP A 194 3.02 11.97 17.44
N VAL A 195 3.14 10.65 17.61
CA VAL A 195 2.62 9.67 16.67
C VAL A 195 1.10 9.81 16.51
N VAL A 196 0.37 9.85 17.63
CA VAL A 196 -1.09 9.95 17.64
C VAL A 196 -1.54 11.28 17.04
N ALA A 197 -0.94 12.41 17.46
CA ALA A 197 -1.29 13.73 16.95
C ALA A 197 -1.08 13.85 15.43
N ARG A 198 0.05 13.34 14.92
CA ARG A 198 0.37 13.33 13.50
C ARG A 198 -0.56 12.43 12.71
N PHE A 199 -0.87 11.23 13.22
CA PHE A 199 -1.79 10.31 12.58
C PHE A 199 -3.21 10.88 12.50
N LYS A 200 -3.73 11.47 13.58
CA LYS A 200 -5.04 12.16 13.59
C LYS A 200 -5.09 13.25 12.52
N LYS A 201 -4.09 14.13 12.48
CA LYS A 201 -3.99 15.20 11.46
C LYS A 201 -3.99 14.62 10.03
N ARG A 202 -3.24 13.53 9.79
CA ARG A 202 -3.20 12.84 8.51
C ARG A 202 -4.58 12.35 8.10
N VAL A 203 -5.29 11.64 8.99
CA VAL A 203 -6.63 11.10 8.73
C VAL A 203 -7.61 12.23 8.41
N ASP A 204 -7.59 13.34 9.15
CA ASP A 204 -8.43 14.50 8.89
C ASP A 204 -8.20 15.13 7.51
N ILE A 205 -6.93 15.18 7.07
CA ILE A 205 -6.59 15.69 5.73
C ILE A 205 -7.11 14.75 4.66
N ILE A 206 -6.83 13.44 4.79
CA ILE A 206 -7.26 12.42 3.83
C ILE A 206 -8.80 12.41 3.70
N ASN A 207 -9.52 12.47 4.82
CA ASN A 207 -10.98 12.50 4.82
C ASN A 207 -11.53 13.73 4.09
N ARG A 208 -10.91 14.90 4.27
CA ARG A 208 -11.28 16.12 3.53
C ARG A 208 -10.97 16.01 2.03
N GLU A 209 -9.83 15.44 1.65
CA GLU A 209 -9.47 15.20 0.26
C GLU A 209 -10.46 14.23 -0.41
N ASN A 210 -10.80 13.12 0.25
CA ASN A 210 -11.77 12.13 -0.23
C ASN A 210 -13.19 12.74 -0.38
N ALA A 211 -13.64 13.54 0.58
CA ALA A 211 -14.93 14.22 0.50
C ALA A 211 -14.99 15.20 -0.68
N ARG A 212 -13.90 15.93 -0.95
CA ARG A 212 -13.79 16.83 -2.12
C ARG A 212 -13.82 16.06 -3.43
N ALA A 213 -13.04 14.97 -3.53
CA ALA A 213 -13.00 14.11 -4.72
C ALA A 213 -14.38 13.49 -5.00
N LYS A 214 -15.06 12.97 -3.97
CA LYS A 214 -16.42 12.44 -4.08
C LYS A 214 -17.42 13.48 -4.57
N LYS A 215 -17.35 14.71 -4.05
CA LYS A 215 -18.22 15.82 -4.48
C LYS A 215 -17.98 16.18 -5.95
N GLU A 216 -16.72 16.22 -6.36
CA GLU A 216 -16.36 16.53 -7.75
C GLU A 216 -16.81 15.43 -8.72
N HIS A 217 -16.60 14.17 -8.36
CA HIS A 217 -17.07 13.03 -9.14
C HIS A 217 -18.60 13.03 -9.31
N LEU A 218 -19.34 13.32 -8.23
CA LEU A 218 -20.81 13.46 -8.31
C LEU A 218 -21.25 14.60 -9.22
N LYS A 219 -20.52 15.72 -9.28
CA LYS A 219 -20.83 16.80 -10.23
C LYS A 219 -20.60 16.35 -11.66
N GLN A 220 -19.49 15.64 -11.93
CA GLN A 220 -19.19 15.11 -13.28
C GLN A 220 -20.27 14.12 -13.74
N ILE A 221 -20.71 13.20 -12.87
CA ILE A 221 -21.80 12.28 -13.17
C ILE A 221 -23.09 13.05 -13.49
N LYS A 222 -23.47 14.03 -12.66
CA LYS A 222 -24.68 14.86 -12.90
C LYS A 222 -24.61 15.61 -14.24
N SER A 223 -23.45 16.20 -14.54
CA SER A 223 -23.21 16.88 -15.83
C SER A 223 -23.32 15.91 -17.00
N PHE A 224 -22.74 14.73 -16.88
CA PHE A 224 -22.82 13.68 -17.91
C PHE A 224 -24.28 13.23 -18.14
N MET A 225 -25.04 12.97 -17.06
CA MET A 225 -26.44 12.57 -17.12
C MET A 225 -27.32 13.66 -17.76
N SER A 226 -27.08 14.95 -17.44
CA SER A 226 -27.81 16.06 -18.05
C SER A 226 -27.50 16.20 -19.54
N ASN A 227 -26.27 15.95 -19.97
CA ASN A 227 -25.90 15.96 -21.38
C ASN A 227 -26.57 14.82 -22.18
N ILE A 228 -26.70 13.62 -21.59
CA ILE A 228 -27.45 12.50 -22.21
C ILE A 228 -28.94 12.86 -22.35
N GLN A 229 -29.55 13.44 -21.33
CA GLN A 229 -30.97 13.84 -21.39
C GLN A 229 -31.23 14.93 -22.41
N ASN A 230 -30.28 15.84 -22.64
CA ASN A 230 -30.40 16.94 -23.58
C ASN A 230 -30.02 16.56 -25.02
N ASN A 231 -29.40 15.37 -25.25
CA ASN A 231 -28.97 14.91 -26.55
C ASN A 231 -29.16 13.38 -26.68
N PRO A 232 -30.43 12.89 -26.77
CA PRO A 232 -30.73 11.47 -26.80
C PRO A 232 -30.29 10.75 -28.07
N ALA A 233 -29.85 11.46 -29.10
CA ALA A 233 -29.51 10.90 -30.41
C ALA A 233 -28.16 10.17 -30.51
N THR A 234 -27.36 10.10 -29.43
CA THR A 234 -26.03 9.48 -29.47
C THR A 234 -25.96 8.07 -28.87
N VAL A 235 -27.09 7.46 -28.48
CA VAL A 235 -27.11 6.13 -27.83
C VAL A 235 -27.59 5.02 -28.77
N ASP A 236 -28.16 5.33 -29.93
CA ASP A 236 -28.54 4.35 -30.96
C ASP A 236 -27.36 4.10 -31.91
N GLY A 237 -26.37 3.38 -31.44
CA GLY A 237 -25.37 2.73 -32.27
C GLY A 237 -26.01 1.56 -33.00
N LYS A 238 -26.69 1.82 -34.16
CA LYS A 238 -26.94 0.77 -35.14
C LYS A 238 -25.58 0.26 -35.64
N PRO A 239 -25.38 -1.05 -35.74
CA PRO A 239 -24.19 -1.57 -36.41
C PRO A 239 -24.33 -1.19 -37.90
N GLU A 240 -23.37 -0.43 -38.42
CA GLU A 240 -23.23 -0.22 -39.84
C GLU A 240 -22.93 -1.58 -40.48
N GLU A 241 -23.88 -2.09 -41.26
CA GLU A 241 -23.68 -3.19 -42.21
C GLU A 241 -22.67 -2.71 -43.26
N GLU A 242 -21.44 -3.20 -43.19
CA GLU A 242 -20.47 -3.09 -44.27
C GLU A 242 -21.02 -3.78 -45.53
N GLY A 243 -21.56 -2.95 -46.42
CA GLY A 243 -21.92 -3.35 -47.77
C GLY A 243 -20.67 -3.70 -48.57
N THR A 244 -20.58 -4.97 -48.90
CA THR A 244 -19.64 -5.50 -49.87
C THR A 244 -19.91 -4.91 -51.26
N GLU A 245 -19.08 -4.02 -51.74
CA GLU A 245 -18.96 -3.71 -53.18
C GLU A 245 -17.56 -4.03 -53.69
N SER A 246 -17.55 -5.09 -54.48
CA SER A 246 -16.45 -5.53 -55.31
C SER A 246 -16.10 -4.50 -56.37
N LYS A 247 -14.84 -4.07 -56.46
CA LYS A 247 -14.22 -3.60 -57.73
C LYS A 247 -12.84 -4.20 -57.91
N LYS A 248 -12.80 -5.14 -58.89
CA LYS A 248 -11.61 -5.63 -59.59
C LYS A 248 -10.90 -4.47 -60.30
N LYS A 249 -9.59 -4.39 -60.14
CA LYS A 249 -8.63 -4.07 -61.24
C LYS A 249 -7.24 -4.47 -60.76
N SER A 250 -6.78 -5.54 -61.33
CA SER A 250 -5.54 -5.85 -62.07
C SER A 250 -4.52 -4.72 -62.13
N ASP A 251 -3.29 -5.02 -61.67
CA ASP A 251 -2.12 -5.05 -62.55
C ASP A 251 -0.89 -5.65 -61.85
N GLU A 252 -0.30 -6.56 -62.60
CA GLU A 252 0.97 -7.24 -62.41
C GLU A 252 2.15 -6.28 -62.32
N LYS A 253 3.15 -6.58 -61.54
CA LYS A 253 4.55 -6.70 -62.01
C LYS A 253 5.52 -7.23 -60.95
N LYS A 254 6.00 -8.42 -61.30
CA LYS A 254 7.40 -8.90 -61.33
C LYS A 254 8.22 -8.84 -60.03
N LYS A 255 8.40 -10.01 -59.46
CA LYS A 255 9.58 -10.91 -59.38
C LYS A 255 10.96 -10.19 -59.41
N LYS A 256 11.77 -10.40 -58.40
CA LYS A 256 12.96 -11.31 -58.46
C LYS A 256 13.63 -11.46 -57.08
N PRO A 257 14.29 -12.62 -56.88
CA PRO A 257 14.75 -13.09 -55.57
C PRO A 257 16.32 -13.11 -55.45
N ALA A 258 16.73 -13.63 -54.32
CA ALA A 258 18.08 -14.20 -54.02
C ALA A 258 19.12 -13.23 -53.50
N LYS A 259 19.74 -13.59 -52.36
CA LYS A 259 20.87 -14.50 -52.31
C LYS A 259 21.20 -14.92 -50.88
N THR A 260 21.17 -16.20 -50.69
CA THR A 260 21.88 -16.97 -49.67
C THR A 260 23.41 -16.71 -49.76
N HIS A 261 24.06 -16.52 -48.63
CA HIS A 261 25.45 -16.86 -48.48
C HIS A 261 25.66 -17.70 -47.23
N LYS A 262 25.85 -18.98 -47.46
CA LYS A 262 26.59 -19.93 -46.61
C LYS A 262 28.09 -19.66 -46.79
N LYS A 263 28.85 -19.75 -45.67
CA LYS A 263 30.14 -20.47 -45.55
C LYS A 263 30.67 -20.24 -44.14
N SER A 264 30.76 -21.30 -43.39
CA SER A 264 31.90 -22.20 -43.06
C SER A 264 32.88 -21.49 -42.13
N GLY A 265 33.00 -21.86 -40.85
CA GLY A 265 33.60 -23.10 -40.38
C GLY A 265 35.07 -22.87 -40.12
N LYS A 266 35.49 -22.89 -38.86
CA LYS A 266 36.77 -23.51 -38.47
C LYS A 266 36.91 -23.48 -36.95
N ASP A 267 37.04 -24.66 -36.47
CA ASP A 267 37.61 -25.07 -35.19
C ASP A 267 38.98 -24.47 -34.97
N THR A 268 39.32 -24.13 -33.76
CA THR A 268 40.69 -24.36 -33.23
C THR A 268 40.61 -24.47 -31.71
N GLU A 269 40.95 -25.67 -31.27
CA GLU A 269 41.34 -26.08 -29.93
C GLU A 269 42.65 -25.38 -29.47
N VAL A 270 42.90 -25.56 -28.13
CA VAL A 270 44.23 -25.60 -27.43
C VAL A 270 44.65 -24.26 -26.80
N LYS A 271 44.57 -24.13 -25.55
CA LYS A 271 45.26 -24.62 -24.34
C LYS A 271 44.59 -24.09 -23.08
#